data_37227eb1bbac968d79b3d1206a0d20f9
#
_entry.id   37227eb1bbac968d79b3d1206a0d20f9
#
_cell.length_a   1.000
_cell.length_b   1.000
_cell.length_c   1.000
_cell.angle_alpha   90.00
_cell.angle_beta   90.00
_cell.angle_gamma   90.00
#
_symmetry.space_group_name_H-M   'P 1'
#
loop_
_entity.id
_entity.type
_entity.pdbx_description
1 polymer ?
#
loop_
_entity_poly.entity_id
_entity_poly.type
_entity_poly.pdbx_seq_one_letter_code
_entity_poly.pdbx_strand_id
1 'polypeptide(L)'
;MTKIDRANFGSKLGVILASAGSAVGLGNIWRFPYETGNHGGAAFILIYLGCVFLLGLPILIAEFLIGRRSRANTAGAYQKLAPGTHWRWVGRMGVLAAFLILSYYSVVAGWTLEYVYEALTNGFTGKTPTEFISSFQQFSSSPWRPVLWLVPFLLVTHFIIVKGVEKGIEKSSKIMMPTLFIIILILVICSVTLPGAGAGIEFLLKPDFSKVDGNVFLSAMGQAFFSLSLGMGCLCTYASYFSKETNLTKTAFSVGIIDTFVAVLAGFIIFPAAFSVGIQPDAGPSLIFITLPNVFQQAFSGVPILAYIFSVMFYVLLAMAALTSTISLHEVVTAYLHEEFNFTRGKAARLVTGGCIFLGILCSLSLGVMKGFTIFGLGIFDLFDFVTAKIMLTLGGLCISIFTGWYLDKKIVWSEITNDGSLKVPVYKLIIFILRYIAPIAISLIFINELGLIKL
;
A
#
# COMPACT_ATOMS: atom_id res chain seq x y z
N MET A 1 14.50 3.34 -33.32
CA MET A 1 14.26 3.44 -31.87
C MET A 1 15.47 2.85 -31.15
N THR A 2 16.29 3.66 -30.53
CA THR A 2 17.39 3.21 -29.69
C THR A 2 16.81 2.36 -28.55
N LYS A 3 17.22 1.09 -28.44
CA LYS A 3 16.86 0.24 -27.30
C LYS A 3 17.39 0.93 -26.04
N ILE A 4 16.49 1.52 -25.25
CA ILE A 4 16.83 1.96 -23.90
C ILE A 4 17.16 0.69 -23.13
N ASP A 5 18.42 0.54 -22.73
CA ASP A 5 18.86 -0.60 -21.92
C ASP A 5 18.18 -0.48 -20.56
N ARG A 6 17.25 -1.41 -20.28
CA ARG A 6 16.40 -1.32 -19.08
C ARG A 6 17.24 -1.69 -17.86
N ALA A 7 17.21 -0.82 -16.86
CA ALA A 7 17.85 -1.07 -15.56
C ALA A 7 17.39 -2.40 -14.95
N ASN A 8 18.27 -3.02 -14.17
CA ASN A 8 17.97 -4.21 -13.38
C ASN A 8 18.18 -3.93 -11.90
N PHE A 9 17.51 -4.69 -11.03
CA PHE A 9 17.90 -4.77 -9.64
C PHE A 9 19.25 -5.48 -9.52
N GLY A 10 20.12 -4.97 -8.63
CA GLY A 10 21.47 -5.53 -8.46
C GLY A 10 21.51 -6.82 -7.65
N SER A 11 20.43 -7.18 -6.93
CA SER A 11 20.43 -8.37 -6.07
C SER A 11 19.03 -8.98 -5.88
N LYS A 12 19.00 -10.30 -5.59
CA LYS A 12 17.76 -11.02 -5.23
C LYS A 12 17.09 -10.43 -3.98
N LEU A 13 17.89 -10.05 -2.97
CA LEU A 13 17.38 -9.40 -1.76
C LEU A 13 16.77 -8.03 -2.09
N GLY A 14 17.42 -7.25 -2.98
CA GLY A 14 16.89 -5.97 -3.45
C GLY A 14 15.53 -6.11 -4.14
N VAL A 15 15.36 -7.12 -4.99
CA VAL A 15 14.07 -7.46 -5.62
C VAL A 15 12.98 -7.68 -4.57
N ILE A 16 13.25 -8.53 -3.56
CA ILE A 16 12.26 -8.87 -2.52
C ILE A 16 11.94 -7.63 -1.66
N LEU A 17 12.97 -6.92 -1.18
CA LEU A 17 12.77 -5.77 -0.29
C LEU A 17 12.12 -4.57 -0.99
N ALA A 18 12.44 -4.32 -2.26
CA ALA A 18 11.78 -3.27 -3.03
C ALA A 18 10.31 -3.62 -3.31
N SER A 19 10.03 -4.87 -3.72
CA SER A 19 8.66 -5.32 -3.97
C SER A 19 7.82 -5.38 -2.69
N ALA A 20 8.40 -5.87 -1.59
CA ALA A 20 7.75 -5.86 -0.28
C ALA A 20 7.53 -4.43 0.23
N GLY A 21 8.50 -3.53 0.05
CA GLY A 21 8.34 -2.11 0.40
C GLY A 21 7.29 -1.38 -0.43
N SER A 22 6.99 -1.86 -1.64
CA SER A 22 5.86 -1.35 -2.41
C SER A 22 4.50 -1.79 -1.83
N ALA A 23 4.43 -3.00 -1.28
CA ALA A 23 3.23 -3.54 -0.64
C ALA A 23 3.06 -2.96 0.78
N VAL A 24 4.11 -3.00 1.60
CA VAL A 24 4.10 -2.47 2.96
C VAL A 24 3.94 -0.95 2.95
N GLY A 25 2.82 -0.46 3.48
CA GLY A 25 2.50 0.96 3.51
C GLY A 25 1.55 1.32 4.66
N LEU A 26 0.91 2.48 4.55
CA LEU A 26 -0.10 2.91 5.53
C LEU A 26 -1.28 1.92 5.61
N GLY A 27 -1.57 1.19 4.54
CA GLY A 27 -2.62 0.17 4.51
C GLY A 27 -2.45 -0.93 5.56
N ASN A 28 -1.20 -1.35 5.84
CA ASN A 28 -0.89 -2.36 6.85
C ASN A 28 -1.04 -1.82 8.28
N ILE A 29 -0.71 -0.53 8.49
CA ILE A 29 -0.63 0.05 9.82
C ILE A 29 -1.94 0.76 10.20
N TRP A 30 -2.73 1.15 9.21
CA TRP A 30 -3.98 1.87 9.40
C TRP A 30 -5.20 1.05 9.01
N ARG A 31 -5.32 0.69 7.71
CA ARG A 31 -6.55 0.05 7.20
C ARG A 31 -6.72 -1.36 7.75
N PHE A 32 -5.66 -2.15 7.81
CA PHE A 32 -5.75 -3.52 8.32
C PHE A 32 -6.19 -3.59 9.79
N PRO A 33 -5.63 -2.81 10.74
CA PRO A 33 -6.15 -2.80 12.10
C PRO A 33 -7.62 -2.32 12.18
N TYR A 34 -7.98 -1.32 11.40
CA TYR A 34 -9.36 -0.86 11.32
C TYR A 34 -10.32 -1.99 10.87
N GLU A 35 -10.03 -2.64 9.76
CA GLU A 35 -10.83 -3.75 9.26
C GLU A 35 -10.88 -4.91 10.28
N THR A 36 -9.74 -5.22 10.91
CA THR A 36 -9.64 -6.24 11.96
C THR A 36 -10.53 -5.90 13.17
N GLY A 37 -10.53 -4.64 13.59
CA GLY A 37 -11.33 -4.15 14.71
C GLY A 37 -12.83 -4.29 14.47
N ASN A 38 -13.29 -3.94 13.27
CA ASN A 38 -14.72 -3.95 12.92
C ASN A 38 -15.26 -5.35 12.57
N HIS A 39 -14.40 -6.29 12.19
CA HIS A 39 -14.81 -7.57 11.61
C HIS A 39 -14.40 -8.79 12.47
N GLY A 40 -14.34 -8.64 13.79
CA GLY A 40 -14.20 -9.79 14.70
C GLY A 40 -12.77 -10.27 14.95
N GLY A 41 -11.76 -9.39 14.79
CA GLY A 41 -10.39 -9.67 15.25
C GLY A 41 -9.74 -10.85 14.55
N ALA A 42 -9.38 -11.88 15.33
CA ALA A 42 -8.67 -13.07 14.83
C ALA A 42 -9.41 -13.80 13.70
N ALA A 43 -10.74 -13.83 13.69
CA ALA A 43 -11.51 -14.48 12.62
C ALA A 43 -11.31 -13.75 11.29
N PHE A 44 -11.35 -12.41 11.28
CA PHE A 44 -11.02 -11.60 10.10
C PHE A 44 -9.58 -11.87 9.63
N ILE A 45 -8.61 -11.91 10.55
CA ILE A 45 -7.20 -12.18 10.21
C ILE A 45 -7.06 -13.50 9.47
N LEU A 46 -7.70 -14.58 9.93
CA LEU A 46 -7.66 -15.89 9.28
C LEU A 46 -8.26 -15.86 7.87
N ILE A 47 -9.40 -15.19 7.69
CA ILE A 47 -10.04 -15.02 6.38
C ILE A 47 -9.14 -14.19 5.46
N TYR A 48 -8.58 -13.08 5.97
CA TYR A 48 -7.65 -12.24 5.24
C TYR A 48 -6.41 -13.02 4.76
N LEU A 49 -5.81 -13.85 5.62
CA LEU A 49 -4.72 -14.75 5.24
C LEU A 49 -5.13 -15.66 4.09
N GLY A 50 -6.31 -16.29 4.18
CA GLY A 50 -6.88 -17.08 3.09
C GLY A 50 -6.99 -16.28 1.79
N CYS A 51 -7.49 -15.04 1.85
CA CYS A 51 -7.62 -14.16 0.68
C CYS A 51 -6.26 -13.75 0.09
N VAL A 52 -5.26 -13.45 0.92
CA VAL A 52 -3.90 -13.15 0.46
C VAL A 52 -3.33 -14.32 -0.32
N PHE A 53 -3.42 -15.55 0.23
CA PHE A 53 -2.85 -16.73 -0.42
C PHE A 53 -3.64 -17.19 -1.66
N LEU A 54 -4.98 -17.15 -1.60
CA LEU A 54 -5.82 -17.67 -2.68
C LEU A 54 -6.09 -16.65 -3.80
N LEU A 55 -6.13 -15.36 -3.50
CA LEU A 55 -6.39 -14.33 -4.51
C LEU A 55 -5.19 -13.44 -4.74
N GLY A 56 -4.62 -12.90 -3.68
CA GLY A 56 -3.55 -11.92 -3.74
C GLY A 56 -2.31 -12.45 -4.45
N LEU A 57 -1.76 -13.59 -4.02
CA LEU A 57 -0.52 -14.13 -4.60
C LEU A 57 -0.65 -14.54 -6.06
N PRO A 58 -1.72 -15.21 -6.55
CA PRO A 58 -1.86 -15.48 -7.98
C PRO A 58 -1.88 -14.22 -8.84
N ILE A 59 -2.55 -13.14 -8.41
CA ILE A 59 -2.61 -11.88 -9.14
C ILE A 59 -1.25 -11.18 -9.10
N LEU A 60 -0.55 -11.21 -7.97
CA LEU A 60 0.81 -10.70 -7.81
C LEU A 60 1.78 -11.41 -8.77
N ILE A 61 1.69 -12.75 -8.87
CA ILE A 61 2.48 -13.53 -9.82
C ILE A 61 2.16 -13.12 -11.27
N ALA A 62 0.89 -12.86 -11.58
CA ALA A 62 0.47 -12.38 -12.89
C ALA A 62 1.05 -10.99 -13.22
N GLU A 63 1.05 -10.05 -12.27
CA GLU A 63 1.71 -8.75 -12.46
C GLU A 63 3.21 -8.89 -12.67
N PHE A 64 3.88 -9.73 -11.89
CA PHE A 64 5.30 -10.01 -12.06
C PHE A 64 5.60 -10.63 -13.44
N LEU A 65 4.76 -11.56 -13.88
CA LEU A 65 4.88 -12.18 -15.20
C LEU A 65 4.78 -11.13 -16.31
N ILE A 66 3.74 -10.28 -16.27
CA ILE A 66 3.51 -9.24 -17.28
C ILE A 66 4.72 -8.29 -17.34
N GLY A 67 5.17 -7.81 -16.19
CA GLY A 67 6.29 -6.88 -16.07
C GLY A 67 7.60 -7.51 -16.58
N ARG A 68 7.99 -8.68 -16.06
CA ARG A 68 9.24 -9.35 -16.43
C ARG A 68 9.28 -9.74 -17.93
N ARG A 69 8.19 -10.31 -18.44
CA ARG A 69 8.11 -10.73 -19.84
C ARG A 69 8.21 -9.56 -20.81
N SER A 70 7.55 -8.48 -20.51
CA SER A 70 7.52 -7.31 -21.40
C SER A 70 8.81 -6.48 -21.33
N ARG A 71 9.49 -6.45 -20.18
CA ARG A 71 10.61 -5.52 -19.91
C ARG A 71 10.26 -4.10 -20.34
N ALA A 72 9.08 -3.62 -19.94
CA ALA A 72 8.55 -2.30 -20.26
C ALA A 72 7.82 -1.70 -19.06
N ASN A 73 7.59 -0.38 -19.09
CA ASN A 73 6.68 0.26 -18.15
C ASN A 73 5.28 -0.38 -18.22
N THR A 74 4.45 -0.17 -17.21
CA THR A 74 3.14 -0.83 -17.12
C THR A 74 2.26 -0.61 -18.36
N ALA A 75 2.23 0.57 -18.96
CA ALA A 75 1.45 0.82 -20.19
C ALA A 75 2.05 0.09 -21.40
N GLY A 76 3.36 0.19 -21.60
CA GLY A 76 4.09 -0.47 -22.68
C GLY A 76 4.08 -2.01 -22.55
N ALA A 77 3.91 -2.54 -21.34
CA ALA A 77 3.86 -3.98 -21.10
C ALA A 77 2.71 -4.65 -21.86
N TYR A 78 1.50 -4.13 -21.71
CA TYR A 78 0.34 -4.66 -22.42
C TYR A 78 0.42 -4.45 -23.93
N GLN A 79 0.97 -3.31 -24.36
CA GLN A 79 1.15 -3.04 -25.80
C GLN A 79 2.14 -4.02 -26.45
N LYS A 80 3.22 -4.43 -25.74
CA LYS A 80 4.20 -5.42 -26.22
C LYS A 80 3.65 -6.84 -26.22
N LEU A 81 2.86 -7.21 -25.19
CA LEU A 81 2.33 -8.56 -25.05
C LEU A 81 1.06 -8.81 -25.87
N ALA A 82 0.33 -7.74 -26.23
CA ALA A 82 -0.90 -7.79 -27.00
C ALA A 82 -0.97 -6.64 -28.02
N PRO A 83 -0.07 -6.65 -29.05
CA PRO A 83 0.01 -5.57 -30.02
C PRO A 83 -1.28 -5.43 -30.81
N GLY A 84 -1.67 -4.20 -31.11
CA GLY A 84 -2.87 -3.88 -31.90
C GLY A 84 -4.21 -4.05 -31.16
N THR A 85 -4.21 -4.40 -29.88
CA THR A 85 -5.43 -4.62 -29.09
C THR A 85 -5.75 -3.49 -28.11
N HIS A 86 -6.95 -3.54 -27.53
CA HIS A 86 -7.39 -2.59 -26.51
C HIS A 86 -6.73 -2.79 -25.13
N TRP A 87 -5.99 -3.89 -24.90
CA TRP A 87 -5.31 -4.18 -23.64
C TRP A 87 -4.35 -3.06 -23.19
N ARG A 88 -3.81 -2.28 -24.13
CA ARG A 88 -2.98 -1.10 -23.83
C ARG A 88 -3.65 -0.12 -22.84
N TRP A 89 -5.00 -0.07 -22.81
CA TRP A 89 -5.73 0.83 -21.91
C TRP A 89 -5.67 0.39 -20.47
N VAL A 90 -5.55 -0.92 -20.20
CA VAL A 90 -5.36 -1.46 -18.84
C VAL A 90 -4.06 -0.92 -18.23
N GLY A 91 -2.97 -0.97 -18.98
CA GLY A 91 -1.69 -0.43 -18.51
C GLY A 91 -1.72 1.10 -18.32
N ARG A 92 -2.38 1.83 -19.21
CA ARG A 92 -2.57 3.29 -19.08
C ARG A 92 -3.43 3.64 -17.86
N MET A 93 -4.48 2.88 -17.62
CA MET A 93 -5.31 3.01 -16.42
C MET A 93 -4.47 2.81 -15.15
N GLY A 94 -3.60 1.80 -15.11
CA GLY A 94 -2.68 1.59 -13.98
C GLY A 94 -1.74 2.78 -13.76
N VAL A 95 -1.18 3.36 -14.82
CA VAL A 95 -0.33 4.56 -14.72
C VAL A 95 -1.12 5.77 -14.19
N LEU A 96 -2.34 5.98 -14.67
CA LEU A 96 -3.20 7.06 -14.20
C LEU A 96 -3.60 6.84 -12.74
N ALA A 97 -3.95 5.61 -12.37
CA ALA A 97 -4.25 5.25 -10.98
C ALA A 97 -3.06 5.56 -10.06
N ALA A 98 -1.84 5.13 -10.43
CA ALA A 98 -0.64 5.42 -9.65
C ALA A 98 -0.39 6.94 -9.49
N PHE A 99 -0.65 7.74 -10.53
CA PHE A 99 -0.49 9.19 -10.47
C PHE A 99 -1.51 9.86 -9.54
N LEU A 100 -2.78 9.48 -9.64
CA LEU A 100 -3.84 10.01 -8.78
C LEU A 100 -3.65 9.58 -7.33
N ILE A 101 -3.31 8.28 -7.10
CA ILE A 101 -3.01 7.78 -5.76
C ILE A 101 -1.84 8.53 -5.16
N LEU A 102 -0.72 8.66 -5.87
CA LEU A 102 0.45 9.40 -5.38
C LEU A 102 0.07 10.82 -4.97
N SER A 103 -0.83 11.48 -5.71
CA SER A 103 -1.24 12.86 -5.43
C SER A 103 -1.97 13.00 -4.11
N TYR A 104 -3.01 12.22 -3.83
CA TYR A 104 -3.73 12.33 -2.56
C TYR A 104 -3.04 11.61 -1.40
N TYR A 105 -2.38 10.48 -1.68
CA TYR A 105 -1.61 9.74 -0.68
C TYR A 105 -0.47 10.56 -0.10
N SER A 106 0.15 11.44 -0.92
CA SER A 106 1.22 12.34 -0.46
C SER A 106 0.73 13.38 0.55
N VAL A 107 -0.55 13.72 0.57
CA VAL A 107 -1.15 14.57 1.62
C VAL A 107 -1.08 13.85 2.97
N VAL A 108 -1.57 12.61 3.01
CA VAL A 108 -1.56 11.78 4.24
C VAL A 108 -0.13 11.44 4.65
N ALA A 109 0.74 11.16 3.68
CA ALA A 109 2.17 10.94 3.93
C ALA A 109 2.84 12.19 4.52
N GLY A 110 2.47 13.39 4.07
CA GLY A 110 2.88 14.64 4.69
C GLY A 110 2.42 14.77 6.14
N TRP A 111 1.20 14.32 6.46
CA TRP A 111 0.71 14.33 7.84
C TRP A 111 1.57 13.48 8.77
N THR A 112 2.16 12.39 8.28
CA THR A 112 3.07 11.59 9.09
C THR A 112 4.31 12.37 9.52
N LEU A 113 4.83 13.29 8.67
CA LEU A 113 5.94 14.17 9.03
C LEU A 113 5.54 15.23 10.07
N GLU A 114 4.34 15.80 9.96
CA GLU A 114 3.79 16.67 10.99
C GLU A 114 3.78 15.97 12.35
N TYR A 115 3.31 14.71 12.37
CA TYR A 115 3.22 13.96 13.61
C TYR A 115 4.58 13.47 14.14
N VAL A 116 5.57 13.26 13.25
CA VAL A 116 6.97 13.11 13.68
C VAL A 116 7.45 14.39 14.37
N TYR A 117 7.16 15.55 13.81
CA TYR A 117 7.52 16.84 14.40
C TYR A 117 6.82 17.06 15.75
N GLU A 118 5.51 16.85 15.83
CA GLU A 118 4.74 16.94 17.08
C GLU A 118 5.28 15.97 18.15
N ALA A 119 5.63 14.74 17.77
CA ALA A 119 6.24 13.77 18.69
C ALA A 119 7.61 14.24 19.18
N LEU A 120 8.49 14.71 18.29
CA LEU A 120 9.83 15.18 18.62
C LEU A 120 9.81 16.44 19.53
N THR A 121 8.80 17.29 19.34
CA THR A 121 8.63 18.51 20.15
C THR A 121 7.81 18.28 21.42
N ASN A 122 7.48 17.01 21.72
CA ASN A 122 6.65 16.62 22.86
C ASN A 122 5.24 17.24 22.84
N GLY A 123 4.71 17.53 21.65
CA GLY A 123 3.44 18.21 21.44
C GLY A 123 2.19 17.39 21.82
N PHE A 124 2.34 16.10 22.18
CA PHE A 124 1.24 15.25 22.63
C PHE A 124 1.02 15.28 24.13
N THR A 125 2.03 15.67 24.90
CA THR A 125 1.98 15.63 26.37
C THR A 125 0.94 16.60 26.92
N GLY A 126 0.09 16.09 27.83
CA GLY A 126 -0.94 16.88 28.50
C GLY A 126 -2.19 17.17 27.69
N LYS A 127 -2.27 16.75 26.41
CA LYS A 127 -3.48 16.90 25.60
C LYS A 127 -4.60 15.97 26.09
N THR A 128 -5.80 16.50 26.17
CA THR A 128 -7.04 15.75 26.39
C THR A 128 -7.51 15.09 25.08
N PRO A 129 -8.39 14.07 25.12
CA PRO A 129 -8.96 13.45 23.91
C PRO A 129 -9.62 14.46 22.96
N THR A 130 -10.30 15.47 23.48
CA THR A 130 -10.94 16.54 22.69
C THR A 130 -9.91 17.46 22.01
N GLU A 131 -8.77 17.69 22.67
CA GLU A 131 -7.68 18.48 22.06
C GLU A 131 -6.97 17.74 20.96
N PHE A 132 -6.85 16.40 21.01
CA PHE A 132 -6.35 15.62 19.86
C PHE A 132 -7.26 15.77 18.64
N ILE A 133 -8.60 15.71 18.85
CA ILE A 133 -9.58 15.89 17.77
C ILE A 133 -9.47 17.29 17.16
N SER A 134 -9.50 18.33 18.00
CA SER A 134 -9.43 19.72 17.54
C SER A 134 -8.09 20.06 16.87
N SER A 135 -6.97 19.56 17.41
CA SER A 135 -5.63 19.74 16.83
C SER A 135 -5.55 19.13 15.43
N PHE A 136 -6.06 17.90 15.25
CA PHE A 136 -6.07 17.25 13.93
C PHE A 136 -6.99 17.97 12.94
N GLN A 137 -8.18 18.37 13.37
CA GLN A 137 -9.11 19.12 12.52
C GLN A 137 -8.51 20.47 12.08
N GLN A 138 -7.91 21.20 13.02
CA GLN A 138 -7.24 22.47 12.73
C GLN A 138 -6.06 22.29 11.78
N PHE A 139 -5.26 21.24 11.96
CA PHE A 139 -4.16 20.90 11.09
C PHE A 139 -4.64 20.53 9.69
N SER A 140 -5.52 19.51 9.57
CA SER A 140 -5.96 18.95 8.29
C SER A 140 -6.77 19.93 7.43
N SER A 141 -7.51 20.86 8.06
CA SER A 141 -8.26 21.92 7.36
C SER A 141 -7.45 23.17 7.06
N SER A 142 -6.23 23.28 7.57
CA SER A 142 -5.36 24.43 7.32
C SER A 142 -4.96 24.51 5.85
N PRO A 143 -5.01 25.71 5.21
CA PRO A 143 -4.70 25.82 3.78
C PRO A 143 -3.22 25.64 3.45
N TRP A 144 -2.31 25.84 4.39
CA TRP A 144 -0.87 25.84 4.14
C TRP A 144 -0.08 24.81 4.96
N ARG A 145 -0.54 24.44 6.17
CA ARG A 145 0.23 23.57 7.08
C ARG A 145 0.39 22.13 6.55
N PRO A 146 -0.64 21.45 5.99
CA PRO A 146 -0.46 20.16 5.34
C PRO A 146 0.42 20.24 4.08
N VAL A 147 0.33 21.35 3.33
CA VAL A 147 1.13 21.56 2.13
C VAL A 147 2.61 21.72 2.47
N LEU A 148 2.93 22.35 3.60
CA LEU A 148 4.30 22.49 4.10
C LEU A 148 4.99 21.14 4.29
N TRP A 149 4.26 20.08 4.66
CA TRP A 149 4.79 18.75 4.85
C TRP A 149 4.69 17.85 3.60
N LEU A 150 3.67 18.06 2.78
CA LEU A 150 3.51 17.36 1.51
C LEU A 150 4.70 17.60 0.57
N VAL A 151 5.14 18.85 0.44
CA VAL A 151 6.23 19.21 -0.48
C VAL A 151 7.56 18.54 -0.09
N PRO A 152 8.08 18.65 1.15
CA PRO A 152 9.29 17.95 1.56
C PRO A 152 9.18 16.43 1.40
N PHE A 153 8.01 15.84 1.71
CA PHE A 153 7.80 14.40 1.57
C PHE A 153 7.97 13.96 0.10
N LEU A 154 7.32 14.65 -0.84
CA LEU A 154 7.45 14.39 -2.27
C LEU A 154 8.87 14.68 -2.79
N LEU A 155 9.57 15.68 -2.25
CA LEU A 155 10.96 15.94 -2.62
C LEU A 155 11.89 14.80 -2.19
N VAL A 156 11.71 14.23 -1.00
CA VAL A 156 12.48 13.03 -0.59
C VAL A 156 12.23 11.87 -1.55
N THR A 157 10.96 11.60 -1.88
CA THR A 157 10.59 10.59 -2.89
C THR A 157 11.27 10.89 -4.24
N HIS A 158 11.19 12.12 -4.71
CA HIS A 158 11.81 12.59 -5.96
C HIS A 158 13.30 12.30 -6.01
N PHE A 159 14.06 12.68 -4.98
CA PHE A 159 15.50 12.45 -4.95
C PHE A 159 15.90 10.98 -4.98
N ILE A 160 15.09 10.11 -4.38
CA ILE A 160 15.30 8.66 -4.46
C ILE A 160 15.07 8.18 -5.90
N ILE A 161 13.97 8.61 -6.53
CA ILE A 161 13.61 8.20 -7.90
C ILE A 161 14.64 8.66 -8.93
N VAL A 162 15.12 9.90 -8.85
CA VAL A 162 16.12 10.43 -9.79
C VAL A 162 17.42 9.61 -9.77
N LYS A 163 17.81 9.04 -8.62
CA LYS A 163 19.00 8.17 -8.49
C LYS A 163 18.87 6.84 -9.23
N GLY A 164 17.68 6.48 -9.72
CA GLY A 164 17.44 5.26 -10.50
C GLY A 164 17.09 4.03 -9.67
N VAL A 165 17.01 2.89 -10.35
CA VAL A 165 16.52 1.64 -9.73
C VAL A 165 17.48 1.11 -8.69
N GLU A 166 18.73 0.88 -9.05
CA GLU A 166 19.74 0.26 -8.16
C GLU A 166 20.18 1.21 -7.04
N LYS A 167 20.65 2.43 -7.41
CA LYS A 167 21.22 3.41 -6.46
C LYS A 167 20.17 4.18 -5.67
N GLY A 168 18.93 4.24 -6.16
CA GLY A 168 17.80 4.91 -5.52
C GLY A 168 16.87 3.92 -4.84
N ILE A 169 16.03 3.25 -5.61
CA ILE A 169 14.94 2.39 -5.12
C ILE A 169 15.48 1.22 -4.28
N GLU A 170 16.38 0.40 -4.86
CA GLU A 170 16.92 -0.79 -4.19
C GLU A 170 17.70 -0.42 -2.93
N LYS A 171 18.60 0.56 -3.03
CA LYS A 171 19.40 0.99 -1.88
C LYS A 171 18.53 1.52 -0.74
N SER A 172 17.52 2.33 -1.05
CA SER A 172 16.59 2.85 -0.05
C SER A 172 15.78 1.71 0.59
N SER A 173 15.26 0.78 -0.20
CA SER A 173 14.50 -0.36 0.32
C SER A 173 15.34 -1.28 1.21
N LYS A 174 16.62 -1.50 0.88
CA LYS A 174 17.56 -2.28 1.69
C LYS A 174 17.85 -1.67 3.06
N ILE A 175 17.71 -0.35 3.20
CA ILE A 175 17.87 0.35 4.49
C ILE A 175 16.52 0.43 5.19
N MET A 176 15.49 0.90 4.50
CA MET A 176 14.20 1.22 5.12
C MET A 176 13.46 -0.02 5.61
N MET A 177 13.44 -1.11 4.84
CA MET A 177 12.69 -2.30 5.24
C MET A 177 13.22 -2.98 6.51
N PRO A 178 14.55 -3.26 6.67
CA PRO A 178 15.06 -3.79 7.93
C PRO A 178 14.87 -2.82 9.11
N THR A 179 15.04 -1.51 8.89
CA THR A 179 14.82 -0.50 9.94
C THR A 179 13.35 -0.50 10.39
N LEU A 180 12.40 -0.56 9.44
CA LEU A 180 10.98 -0.68 9.72
C LEU A 180 10.68 -1.94 10.56
N PHE A 181 11.27 -3.10 10.20
CA PHE A 181 11.11 -4.32 10.98
C PHE A 181 11.64 -4.21 12.40
N ILE A 182 12.81 -3.60 12.60
CA ILE A 182 13.36 -3.39 13.93
C ILE A 182 12.44 -2.50 14.78
N ILE A 183 11.99 -1.40 14.22
CA ILE A 183 11.10 -0.46 14.91
C ILE A 183 9.78 -1.14 15.28
N ILE A 184 9.15 -1.85 14.34
CA ILE A 184 7.86 -2.51 14.59
C ILE A 184 7.98 -3.58 15.68
N LEU A 185 9.08 -4.35 15.72
CA LEU A 185 9.31 -5.36 16.77
C LEU A 185 9.48 -4.70 18.15
N ILE A 186 10.23 -3.62 18.26
CA ILE A 186 10.38 -2.87 19.52
C ILE A 186 9.01 -2.37 19.99
N LEU A 187 8.22 -1.77 19.10
CA LEU A 187 6.89 -1.25 19.42
C LEU A 187 5.93 -2.37 19.84
N VAL A 188 5.97 -3.54 19.19
CA VAL A 188 5.17 -4.71 19.60
C VAL A 188 5.56 -5.14 21.03
N ILE A 189 6.85 -5.30 21.32
CA ILE A 189 7.31 -5.71 22.67
C ILE A 189 6.80 -4.71 23.71
N CYS A 190 6.93 -3.41 23.45
CA CYS A 190 6.44 -2.38 24.37
C CYS A 190 4.93 -2.46 24.56
N SER A 191 4.16 -2.68 23.49
CA SER A 191 2.69 -2.71 23.55
C SER A 191 2.15 -3.95 24.27
N VAL A 192 2.69 -5.14 23.98
CA VAL A 192 2.20 -6.38 24.60
C VAL A 192 2.60 -6.55 26.07
N THR A 193 3.59 -5.79 26.54
CA THR A 193 4.01 -5.76 27.95
C THR A 193 3.23 -4.76 28.82
N LEU A 194 2.31 -3.98 28.24
CA LEU A 194 1.48 -3.04 28.99
C LEU A 194 0.54 -3.77 29.96
N PRO A 195 0.31 -3.20 31.15
CA PRO A 195 -0.75 -3.68 32.04
C PRO A 195 -2.12 -3.61 31.34
N GLY A 196 -2.86 -4.72 31.30
CA GLY A 196 -4.16 -4.77 30.59
C GLY A 196 -4.09 -5.13 29.10
N ALA A 197 -2.89 -5.31 28.52
CA ALA A 197 -2.72 -5.69 27.11
C ALA A 197 -3.35 -7.06 26.74
N GLY A 198 -3.60 -7.93 27.73
CA GLY A 198 -4.09 -9.29 27.51
C GLY A 198 -5.37 -9.37 26.70
N ALA A 199 -6.31 -8.45 26.92
CA ALA A 199 -7.57 -8.40 26.16
C ALA A 199 -7.34 -8.14 24.67
N GLY A 200 -6.41 -7.24 24.32
CA GLY A 200 -6.03 -6.96 22.93
C GLY A 200 -5.30 -8.13 22.28
N ILE A 201 -4.47 -8.84 23.03
CA ILE A 201 -3.79 -10.06 22.54
C ILE A 201 -4.82 -11.18 22.30
N GLU A 202 -5.76 -11.39 23.23
CA GLU A 202 -6.85 -12.36 23.08
C GLU A 202 -7.70 -12.06 21.86
N PHE A 203 -8.05 -10.79 21.62
CA PHE A 203 -8.81 -10.33 20.45
C PHE A 203 -8.11 -10.68 19.12
N LEU A 204 -6.78 -10.61 19.07
CA LEU A 204 -6.00 -10.93 17.87
C LEU A 204 -5.74 -12.43 17.67
N LEU A 205 -5.81 -13.25 18.74
CA LEU A 205 -5.42 -14.66 18.69
C LEU A 205 -6.60 -15.63 18.84
N LYS A 206 -7.72 -15.18 19.43
CA LYS A 206 -8.90 -16.03 19.66
C LYS A 206 -9.98 -15.72 18.63
N PRO A 207 -10.17 -16.55 17.60
CA PRO A 207 -11.14 -16.31 16.56
C PRO A 207 -12.57 -16.49 17.07
N ASP A 208 -13.43 -15.50 16.82
CA ASP A 208 -14.86 -15.56 17.04
C ASP A 208 -15.60 -15.58 15.69
N PHE A 209 -15.89 -16.78 15.21
CA PHE A 209 -16.59 -16.97 13.95
C PHE A 209 -18.08 -16.63 13.99
N SER A 210 -18.66 -16.36 15.18
CA SER A 210 -20.07 -15.94 15.31
C SER A 210 -20.33 -14.55 14.71
N LYS A 211 -19.27 -13.74 14.56
CA LYS A 211 -19.29 -12.40 13.97
C LYS A 211 -18.97 -12.37 12.48
N VAL A 212 -18.77 -13.54 11.86
CA VAL A 212 -18.39 -13.63 10.45
C VAL A 212 -19.64 -13.71 9.59
N ASP A 213 -19.81 -12.73 8.71
CA ASP A 213 -20.84 -12.65 7.69
C ASP A 213 -20.23 -12.46 6.28
N GLY A 214 -21.08 -12.27 5.27
CA GLY A 214 -20.63 -12.03 3.90
C GLY A 214 -19.76 -10.77 3.77
N ASN A 215 -20.04 -9.74 4.55
CA ASN A 215 -19.27 -8.49 4.52
C ASN A 215 -17.84 -8.69 5.01
N VAL A 216 -17.62 -9.54 6.02
CA VAL A 216 -16.27 -9.87 6.52
C VAL A 216 -15.41 -10.49 5.42
N PHE A 217 -15.98 -11.39 4.60
CA PHE A 217 -15.25 -11.97 3.46
C PHE A 217 -14.92 -10.93 2.40
N LEU A 218 -15.88 -10.06 2.05
CA LEU A 218 -15.65 -9.00 1.06
C LEU A 218 -14.62 -7.99 1.54
N SER A 219 -14.69 -7.58 2.79
CA SER A 219 -13.73 -6.68 3.42
C SER A 219 -12.33 -7.30 3.45
N ALA A 220 -12.21 -8.57 3.84
CA ALA A 220 -10.94 -9.29 3.85
C ALA A 220 -10.33 -9.45 2.44
N MET A 221 -11.15 -9.75 1.43
CA MET A 221 -10.70 -9.78 0.03
C MET A 221 -10.25 -8.39 -0.45
N GLY A 222 -11.03 -7.35 -0.17
CA GLY A 222 -10.69 -5.97 -0.50
C GLY A 222 -9.40 -5.53 0.18
N GLN A 223 -9.22 -5.87 1.47
CA GLN A 223 -8.01 -5.58 2.21
C GLN A 223 -6.79 -6.31 1.64
N ALA A 224 -6.90 -7.58 1.25
CA ALA A 224 -5.81 -8.33 0.64
C ALA A 224 -5.38 -7.72 -0.71
N PHE A 225 -6.34 -7.22 -1.48
CA PHE A 225 -6.10 -6.55 -2.76
C PHE A 225 -5.36 -5.23 -2.57
N PHE A 226 -5.84 -4.43 -1.63
CA PHE A 226 -5.27 -3.13 -1.31
C PHE A 226 -3.86 -3.25 -0.72
N SER A 227 -3.66 -4.15 0.26
CA SER A 227 -2.40 -4.34 0.97
C SER A 227 -1.27 -4.72 0.02
N LEU A 228 -1.51 -5.64 -0.91
CA LEU A 228 -0.52 -6.09 -1.89
C LEU A 228 -0.32 -5.11 -3.06
N SER A 229 -0.94 -3.93 -3.04
CA SER A 229 -0.81 -2.91 -4.09
C SER A 229 -1.13 -3.42 -5.51
N LEU A 230 -2.14 -4.29 -5.64
CA LEU A 230 -2.52 -4.93 -6.90
C LEU A 230 -3.34 -3.99 -7.80
N GLY A 231 -3.18 -4.12 -9.12
CA GLY A 231 -3.97 -3.39 -10.09
C GLY A 231 -3.46 -2.00 -10.49
N MET A 232 -2.52 -1.43 -9.74
CA MET A 232 -1.96 -0.08 -9.99
C MET A 232 -0.65 -0.06 -10.77
N GLY A 233 -0.15 -1.23 -11.18
CA GLY A 233 1.04 -1.34 -12.01
C GLY A 233 2.39 -1.16 -11.30
N CYS A 234 2.42 -0.96 -9.99
CA CYS A 234 3.66 -0.83 -9.22
C CYS A 234 4.52 -2.08 -9.34
N LEU A 235 3.93 -3.23 -9.08
CA LEU A 235 4.63 -4.51 -9.08
C LEU A 235 4.94 -4.99 -10.50
N CYS A 236 4.09 -4.66 -11.48
CA CYS A 236 4.39 -4.83 -12.90
C CYS A 236 5.62 -4.00 -13.33
N THR A 237 5.68 -2.72 -12.93
CA THR A 237 6.84 -1.85 -13.21
C THR A 237 8.10 -2.39 -12.57
N TYR A 238 8.06 -2.79 -11.30
CA TYR A 238 9.22 -3.37 -10.60
C TYR A 238 9.67 -4.69 -11.23
N ALA A 239 8.72 -5.55 -11.59
CA ALA A 239 9.04 -6.82 -12.25
C ALA A 239 9.70 -6.64 -13.61
N SER A 240 9.48 -5.54 -14.30
CA SER A 240 10.17 -5.24 -15.54
C SER A 240 11.69 -5.02 -15.38
N TYR A 241 12.14 -4.80 -14.13
CA TYR A 241 13.55 -4.71 -13.73
C TYR A 241 14.10 -6.04 -13.18
N PHE A 242 13.30 -7.12 -13.14
CA PHE A 242 13.76 -8.43 -12.69
C PHE A 242 14.64 -9.10 -13.75
N SER A 243 15.63 -9.85 -13.27
CA SER A 243 16.41 -10.75 -14.14
C SER A 243 15.57 -11.97 -14.54
N LYS A 244 15.98 -12.67 -15.61
CA LYS A 244 15.31 -13.90 -16.05
C LYS A 244 15.39 -15.02 -15.02
N GLU A 245 16.43 -15.04 -14.18
CA GLU A 245 16.66 -16.04 -13.14
C GLU A 245 15.77 -15.83 -11.90
N THR A 246 15.09 -14.69 -11.79
CA THR A 246 14.21 -14.40 -10.65
C THR A 246 13.07 -15.41 -10.60
N ASN A 247 12.92 -16.11 -9.49
CA ASN A 247 11.81 -17.01 -9.27
C ASN A 247 10.57 -16.21 -8.86
N LEU A 248 9.63 -16.01 -9.79
CA LEU A 248 8.44 -15.16 -9.58
C LEU A 248 7.57 -15.67 -8.43
N THR A 249 7.33 -16.98 -8.38
CA THR A 249 6.49 -17.59 -7.34
C THR A 249 7.10 -17.40 -5.96
N LYS A 250 8.41 -17.69 -5.80
CA LYS A 250 9.10 -17.50 -4.53
C LYS A 250 9.13 -16.03 -4.11
N THR A 251 9.36 -15.12 -5.06
CA THR A 251 9.36 -13.66 -4.79
C THR A 251 7.98 -13.20 -4.35
N ALA A 252 6.92 -13.59 -5.06
CA ALA A 252 5.54 -13.24 -4.70
C ALA A 252 5.17 -13.76 -3.29
N PHE A 253 5.55 -15.00 -2.99
CA PHE A 253 5.31 -15.59 -1.68
C PHE A 253 6.05 -14.83 -0.56
N SER A 254 7.32 -14.47 -0.81
CA SER A 254 8.10 -13.67 0.14
C SER A 254 7.47 -12.29 0.37
N VAL A 255 7.02 -11.61 -0.69
CA VAL A 255 6.33 -10.31 -0.59
C VAL A 255 5.05 -10.45 0.22
N GLY A 256 4.20 -11.43 -0.10
CA GLY A 256 2.95 -11.64 0.62
C GLY A 256 3.14 -11.96 2.11
N ILE A 257 4.15 -12.79 2.44
CA ILE A 257 4.49 -13.08 3.85
C ILE A 257 4.96 -11.81 4.56
N ILE A 258 5.88 -11.05 3.97
CA ILE A 258 6.42 -9.82 4.57
C ILE A 258 5.30 -8.80 4.80
N ASP A 259 4.47 -8.56 3.80
CA ASP A 259 3.33 -7.65 3.87
C ASP A 259 2.35 -8.03 4.98
N THR A 260 1.91 -9.28 4.97
CA THR A 260 0.98 -9.82 5.99
C THR A 260 1.57 -9.78 7.39
N PHE A 261 2.85 -10.11 7.53
CA PHE A 261 3.53 -10.10 8.81
C PHE A 261 3.58 -8.69 9.41
N VAL A 262 3.90 -7.67 8.58
CA VAL A 262 3.85 -6.27 9.01
C VAL A 262 2.45 -5.85 9.43
N ALA A 263 1.41 -6.24 8.67
CA ALA A 263 0.03 -5.92 9.00
C ALA A 263 -0.40 -6.53 10.35
N VAL A 264 -0.08 -7.79 10.59
CA VAL A 264 -0.38 -8.47 11.87
C VAL A 264 0.40 -7.84 13.01
N LEU A 265 1.69 -7.54 12.84
CA LEU A 265 2.49 -6.86 13.87
C LEU A 265 1.94 -5.46 14.18
N ALA A 266 1.44 -4.72 13.20
CA ALA A 266 0.75 -3.44 13.44
C ALA A 266 -0.49 -3.63 14.33
N GLY A 267 -1.25 -4.71 14.13
CA GLY A 267 -2.33 -5.11 15.05
C GLY A 267 -1.83 -5.31 16.49
N PHE A 268 -0.68 -5.99 16.66
CA PHE A 268 -0.06 -6.19 17.99
C PHE A 268 0.52 -4.91 18.62
N ILE A 269 0.75 -3.86 17.84
CA ILE A 269 1.06 -2.53 18.40
C ILE A 269 -0.23 -1.86 18.90
N ILE A 270 -1.29 -1.88 18.09
CA ILE A 270 -2.47 -1.04 18.25
C ILE A 270 -3.45 -1.62 19.28
N PHE A 271 -3.85 -2.89 19.12
CA PHE A 271 -4.91 -3.46 19.95
C PHE A 271 -4.51 -3.63 21.43
N PRO A 272 -3.32 -4.18 21.77
CA PRO A 272 -2.92 -4.27 23.16
C PRO A 272 -2.82 -2.89 23.84
N ALA A 273 -2.28 -1.88 23.15
CA ALA A 273 -2.21 -0.53 23.69
C ALA A 273 -3.59 0.11 23.87
N ALA A 274 -4.47 0.02 22.88
CA ALA A 274 -5.82 0.60 22.92
C ALA A 274 -6.69 -0.05 24.01
N PHE A 275 -6.71 -1.39 24.07
CA PHE A 275 -7.48 -2.12 25.06
C PHE A 275 -6.95 -1.93 26.49
N SER A 276 -5.63 -1.70 26.67
CA SER A 276 -5.04 -1.42 27.99
C SER A 276 -5.60 -0.16 28.65
N VAL A 277 -6.12 0.78 27.86
CA VAL A 277 -6.74 2.03 28.31
C VAL A 277 -8.25 2.10 28.03
N GLY A 278 -8.86 0.98 27.65
CA GLY A 278 -10.29 0.87 27.39
C GLY A 278 -10.80 1.63 26.17
N ILE A 279 -9.92 1.96 25.21
CA ILE A 279 -10.28 2.67 23.97
C ILE A 279 -10.50 1.65 22.86
N GLN A 280 -11.62 1.79 22.14
CA GLN A 280 -11.86 1.03 20.90
C GLN A 280 -11.15 1.73 19.73
N PRO A 281 -10.42 1.00 18.87
CA PRO A 281 -9.81 1.59 17.68
C PRO A 281 -10.87 2.08 16.69
N ASP A 282 -10.87 3.39 16.42
CA ASP A 282 -11.80 4.03 15.49
C ASP A 282 -11.40 3.85 14.02
N ALA A 283 -12.31 4.31 13.14
CA ALA A 283 -12.17 4.21 11.69
C ALA A 283 -11.26 5.28 11.07
N GLY A 284 -10.56 4.90 10.00
CA GLY A 284 -9.93 5.83 9.07
C GLY A 284 -8.70 6.57 9.61
N PRO A 285 -8.39 7.76 9.06
CA PRO A 285 -7.25 8.58 9.51
C PRO A 285 -7.32 8.97 10.98
N SER A 286 -8.52 9.03 11.56
CA SER A 286 -8.72 9.30 12.98
C SER A 286 -7.99 8.30 13.88
N LEU A 287 -7.90 7.03 13.47
CA LEU A 287 -7.17 6.03 14.24
C LEU A 287 -5.73 6.45 14.51
N ILE A 288 -4.97 6.78 13.46
CA ILE A 288 -3.54 7.07 13.62
C ILE A 288 -3.23 8.50 14.08
N PHE A 289 -4.09 9.46 13.76
CA PHE A 289 -3.80 10.87 14.05
C PHE A 289 -4.56 11.45 15.24
N ILE A 290 -5.59 10.76 15.72
CA ILE A 290 -6.39 11.18 16.88
C ILE A 290 -6.30 10.14 18.01
N THR A 291 -6.69 8.90 17.69
CA THR A 291 -6.87 7.86 18.71
C THR A 291 -5.53 7.37 19.25
N LEU A 292 -4.59 6.99 18.40
CA LEU A 292 -3.32 6.41 18.84
C LEU A 292 -2.42 7.38 19.63
N PRO A 293 -2.24 8.67 19.28
CA PRO A 293 -1.49 9.59 20.15
C PRO A 293 -2.08 9.66 21.57
N ASN A 294 -3.41 9.69 21.67
CA ASN A 294 -4.11 9.66 22.95
C ASN A 294 -3.87 8.34 23.71
N VAL A 295 -4.01 7.21 23.02
CA VAL A 295 -3.72 5.87 23.57
C VAL A 295 -2.30 5.81 24.14
N PHE A 296 -1.29 6.27 23.39
CA PHE A 296 0.11 6.20 23.81
C PHE A 296 0.37 7.07 25.05
N GLN A 297 -0.22 8.27 25.12
CA GLN A 297 -0.08 9.12 26.29
C GLN A 297 -0.73 8.51 27.54
N GLN A 298 -1.87 7.83 27.39
CA GLN A 298 -2.56 7.16 28.51
C GLN A 298 -1.86 5.85 28.91
N ALA A 299 -1.52 5.01 27.95
CA ALA A 299 -0.92 3.68 28.19
C ALA A 299 0.44 3.76 28.88
N PHE A 300 1.23 4.79 28.55
CA PHE A 300 2.55 5.03 29.14
C PHE A 300 2.55 6.17 30.15
N SER A 301 1.40 6.58 30.70
CA SER A 301 1.29 7.73 31.65
C SER A 301 2.18 7.58 32.89
N GLY A 302 2.42 6.34 33.36
CA GLY A 302 3.35 6.03 34.46
C GLY A 302 4.83 6.27 34.15
N VAL A 303 5.22 6.32 32.88
CA VAL A 303 6.61 6.51 32.42
C VAL A 303 6.63 7.41 31.18
N PRO A 304 6.52 8.76 31.36
CA PRO A 304 6.37 9.70 30.24
C PRO A 304 7.44 9.62 29.16
N ILE A 305 8.68 9.26 29.54
CA ILE A 305 9.76 9.06 28.56
C ILE A 305 9.47 7.92 27.59
N LEU A 306 8.75 6.87 28.02
CA LEU A 306 8.34 5.79 27.13
C LEU A 306 7.23 6.25 26.17
N ALA A 307 6.27 7.07 26.67
CA ALA A 307 5.24 7.67 25.80
C ALA A 307 5.88 8.51 24.68
N TYR A 308 6.89 9.30 25.02
CA TYR A 308 7.65 10.12 24.07
C TYR A 308 8.38 9.23 23.04
N ILE A 309 9.22 8.29 23.51
CA ILE A 309 10.02 7.42 22.62
C ILE A 309 9.10 6.60 21.71
N PHE A 310 8.05 6.00 22.29
CA PHE A 310 7.08 5.19 21.54
C PHE A 310 6.38 6.00 20.45
N SER A 311 5.91 7.20 20.77
CA SER A 311 5.28 8.10 19.80
C SER A 311 6.24 8.48 18.67
N VAL A 312 7.48 8.88 18.97
CA VAL A 312 8.49 9.21 17.95
C VAL A 312 8.74 7.99 17.05
N MET A 313 8.99 6.82 17.63
CA MET A 313 9.26 5.60 16.85
C MET A 313 8.06 5.22 15.97
N PHE A 314 6.83 5.32 16.49
CA PHE A 314 5.62 4.98 15.74
C PHE A 314 5.41 5.91 14.53
N TYR A 315 5.55 7.22 14.69
CA TYR A 315 5.37 8.15 13.56
C TYR A 315 6.53 8.11 12.57
N VAL A 316 7.74 7.82 13.00
CA VAL A 316 8.88 7.52 12.10
C VAL A 316 8.58 6.24 11.30
N LEU A 317 8.06 5.19 11.94
CA LEU A 317 7.62 3.96 11.27
C LEU A 317 6.58 4.27 10.18
N LEU A 318 5.56 5.08 10.50
CA LEU A 318 4.53 5.50 9.55
C LEU A 318 5.11 6.26 8.36
N ALA A 319 5.99 7.23 8.62
CA ALA A 319 6.63 8.02 7.57
C ALA A 319 7.48 7.14 6.63
N MET A 320 8.20 6.16 7.19
CA MET A 320 8.98 5.19 6.40
C MET A 320 8.08 4.29 5.56
N ALA A 321 6.99 3.76 6.12
CA ALA A 321 6.02 2.94 5.40
C ALA A 321 5.32 3.73 4.28
N ALA A 322 4.98 4.99 4.53
CA ALA A 322 4.45 5.85 3.49
C ALA A 322 5.48 6.12 2.37
N LEU A 323 6.75 6.32 2.73
CA LEU A 323 7.81 6.63 1.77
C LEU A 323 8.09 5.44 0.83
N THR A 324 8.10 4.21 1.32
CA THR A 324 8.30 3.02 0.47
C THR A 324 7.21 2.89 -0.59
N SER A 325 5.96 3.16 -0.25
CA SER A 325 4.82 3.13 -1.18
C SER A 325 4.86 4.30 -2.17
N THR A 326 5.21 5.53 -1.74
CA THR A 326 5.30 6.67 -2.66
C THR A 326 6.43 6.50 -3.68
N ILE A 327 7.53 5.85 -3.32
CA ILE A 327 8.62 5.52 -4.25
C ILE A 327 8.10 4.63 -5.39
N SER A 328 7.33 3.58 -5.08
CA SER A 328 6.80 2.67 -6.10
C SER A 328 5.77 3.34 -7.00
N LEU A 329 4.84 4.11 -6.44
CA LEU A 329 3.84 4.86 -7.21
C LEU A 329 4.51 5.88 -8.15
N HIS A 330 5.50 6.62 -7.65
CA HIS A 330 6.24 7.61 -8.43
C HIS A 330 7.01 6.96 -9.58
N GLU A 331 7.60 5.76 -9.33
CA GLU A 331 8.35 5.02 -10.36
C GLU A 331 7.45 4.59 -11.51
N VAL A 332 6.22 4.15 -11.28
CA VAL A 332 5.26 3.77 -12.35
C VAL A 332 5.11 4.91 -13.37
N VAL A 333 4.84 6.11 -12.87
CA VAL A 333 4.58 7.27 -13.74
C VAL A 333 5.88 7.78 -14.36
N THR A 334 6.99 7.77 -13.60
CA THR A 334 8.31 8.19 -14.11
C THR A 334 8.79 7.27 -15.22
N ALA A 335 8.68 5.96 -15.05
CA ALA A 335 9.06 4.97 -16.08
C ALA A 335 8.20 5.14 -17.34
N TYR A 336 6.90 5.38 -17.17
CA TYR A 336 6.00 5.65 -18.30
C TYR A 336 6.42 6.89 -19.09
N LEU A 337 6.63 8.04 -18.42
CA LEU A 337 7.07 9.26 -19.11
C LEU A 337 8.46 9.13 -19.72
N HIS A 338 9.35 8.41 -19.07
CA HIS A 338 10.71 8.16 -19.58
C HIS A 338 10.69 7.33 -20.87
N GLU A 339 9.91 6.26 -20.92
CA GLU A 339 9.93 5.30 -22.03
C GLU A 339 9.01 5.68 -23.18
N GLU A 340 7.78 6.17 -22.90
CA GLU A 340 6.81 6.49 -23.97
C GLU A 340 7.07 7.85 -24.61
N PHE A 341 7.61 8.81 -23.85
CA PHE A 341 7.86 10.17 -24.32
C PHE A 341 9.34 10.48 -24.52
N ASN A 342 10.23 9.51 -24.31
CA ASN A 342 11.69 9.67 -24.42
C ASN A 342 12.26 10.82 -23.56
N PHE A 343 11.64 11.13 -22.43
CA PHE A 343 12.16 12.12 -21.50
C PHE A 343 13.35 11.55 -20.72
N THR A 344 14.33 12.38 -20.38
CA THR A 344 15.34 11.96 -19.40
C THR A 344 14.66 11.63 -18.08
N ARG A 345 15.21 10.65 -17.34
CA ARG A 345 14.65 10.24 -16.04
C ARG A 345 14.42 11.43 -15.08
N GLY A 346 15.39 12.36 -15.02
CA GLY A 346 15.25 13.57 -14.20
C GLY A 346 14.14 14.51 -14.67
N LYS A 347 13.91 14.65 -15.98
CA LYS A 347 12.78 15.44 -16.53
C LYS A 347 11.46 14.75 -16.20
N ALA A 348 11.36 13.45 -16.43
CA ALA A 348 10.16 12.68 -16.11
C ALA A 348 9.81 12.79 -14.62
N ALA A 349 10.78 12.56 -13.73
CA ALA A 349 10.58 12.67 -12.29
C ALA A 349 10.13 14.07 -11.85
N ARG A 350 10.72 15.16 -12.41
CA ARG A 350 10.28 16.53 -12.10
C ARG A 350 8.83 16.79 -12.51
N LEU A 351 8.40 16.31 -13.68
CA LEU A 351 7.03 16.47 -14.15
C LEU A 351 6.04 15.72 -13.25
N VAL A 352 6.38 14.49 -12.85
CA VAL A 352 5.56 13.71 -11.91
C VAL A 352 5.46 14.41 -10.56
N THR A 353 6.59 14.79 -9.99
CA THR A 353 6.63 15.49 -8.69
C THR A 353 5.84 16.79 -8.72
N GLY A 354 6.04 17.63 -9.76
CA GLY A 354 5.31 18.88 -9.92
C GLY A 354 3.80 18.68 -10.08
N GLY A 355 3.40 17.70 -10.90
CA GLY A 355 1.99 17.34 -11.07
C GLY A 355 1.36 16.81 -9.76
N CYS A 356 2.08 15.97 -9.01
CA CYS A 356 1.60 15.45 -7.73
C CYS A 356 1.53 16.54 -6.65
N ILE A 357 2.48 17.49 -6.62
CA ILE A 357 2.40 18.65 -5.72
C ILE A 357 1.16 19.47 -6.06
N PHE A 358 0.93 19.79 -7.33
CA PHE A 358 -0.22 20.57 -7.77
C PHE A 358 -1.56 19.89 -7.38
N LEU A 359 -1.74 18.61 -7.74
CA LEU A 359 -2.95 17.87 -7.40
C LEU A 359 -3.06 17.61 -5.89
N GLY A 360 -1.95 17.35 -5.21
CA GLY A 360 -1.91 17.17 -3.75
C GLY A 360 -2.32 18.43 -3.00
N ILE A 361 -1.94 19.62 -3.47
CA ILE A 361 -2.43 20.90 -2.93
C ILE A 361 -3.96 20.98 -3.09
N LEU A 362 -4.51 20.66 -4.25
CA LEU A 362 -5.96 20.65 -4.45
C LEU A 362 -6.67 19.66 -3.54
N CYS A 363 -6.10 18.44 -3.38
CA CYS A 363 -6.62 17.44 -2.44
C CYS A 363 -6.57 17.96 -0.99
N SER A 364 -5.48 18.57 -0.58
CA SER A 364 -5.34 19.15 0.76
C SER A 364 -6.36 20.28 1.01
N LEU A 365 -6.50 21.20 0.07
CA LEU A 365 -7.45 22.32 0.18
C LEU A 365 -8.91 21.83 0.19
N SER A 366 -9.23 20.71 -0.44
CA SER A 366 -10.59 20.15 -0.43
C SER A 366 -11.04 19.68 0.95
N LEU A 367 -10.10 19.43 1.88
CA LEU A 367 -10.41 19.07 3.27
C LEU A 367 -10.70 20.30 4.15
N GLY A 368 -10.37 21.50 3.68
CA GLY A 368 -10.51 22.77 4.40
C GLY A 368 -11.25 23.85 3.60
N VAL A 369 -10.50 24.81 3.07
CA VAL A 369 -11.07 26.00 2.41
C VAL A 369 -11.90 25.71 1.17
N MET A 370 -11.66 24.59 0.49
CA MET A 370 -12.42 24.13 -0.67
C MET A 370 -13.46 23.06 -0.33
N LYS A 371 -13.80 22.82 0.93
CA LYS A 371 -14.74 21.77 1.37
C LYS A 371 -16.13 21.92 0.71
N GLY A 372 -16.53 23.13 0.34
CA GLY A 372 -17.77 23.39 -0.39
C GLY A 372 -17.73 23.03 -1.88
N PHE A 373 -16.54 22.83 -2.45
CA PHE A 373 -16.39 22.43 -3.86
C PHE A 373 -16.42 20.91 -3.96
N THR A 374 -17.51 20.39 -4.50
CA THR A 374 -17.71 18.93 -4.67
C THR A 374 -18.03 18.57 -6.10
N ILE A 375 -17.56 17.41 -6.55
CA ILE A 375 -17.86 16.78 -7.84
C ILE A 375 -18.57 15.46 -7.53
N PHE A 376 -19.79 15.28 -8.01
CA PHE A 376 -20.65 14.15 -7.64
C PHE A 376 -20.88 13.99 -6.11
N GLY A 377 -20.85 15.11 -5.37
CA GLY A 377 -21.00 15.10 -3.91
C GLY A 377 -19.72 14.76 -3.12
N LEU A 378 -18.60 14.53 -3.80
CA LEU A 378 -17.30 14.20 -3.19
C LEU A 378 -16.33 15.38 -3.31
N GLY A 379 -15.56 15.66 -2.27
CA GLY A 379 -14.40 16.54 -2.34
C GLY A 379 -13.32 15.97 -3.27
N ILE A 380 -12.34 16.78 -3.68
CA ILE A 380 -11.30 16.32 -4.62
C ILE A 380 -10.49 15.14 -4.02
N PHE A 381 -10.15 15.19 -2.74
CA PHE A 381 -9.47 14.11 -2.04
C PHE A 381 -10.28 12.81 -2.09
N ASP A 382 -11.54 12.87 -1.66
CA ASP A 382 -12.43 11.70 -1.61
C ASP A 382 -12.75 11.17 -3.01
N LEU A 383 -12.85 12.06 -4.01
CA LEU A 383 -13.07 11.68 -5.41
C LEU A 383 -11.88 10.87 -5.96
N PHE A 384 -10.65 11.32 -5.68
CA PHE A 384 -9.46 10.60 -6.15
C PHE A 384 -9.34 9.25 -5.46
N ASP A 385 -9.59 9.18 -4.15
CA ASP A 385 -9.62 7.91 -3.42
C ASP A 385 -10.71 6.98 -3.99
N PHE A 386 -11.94 7.46 -4.12
CA PHE A 386 -13.05 6.67 -4.67
C PHE A 386 -12.76 6.11 -6.07
N VAL A 387 -12.34 6.97 -6.99
CA VAL A 387 -12.08 6.56 -8.39
C VAL A 387 -10.93 5.58 -8.46
N THR A 388 -9.87 5.80 -7.70
CA THR A 388 -8.69 4.92 -7.75
C THR A 388 -8.92 3.64 -6.96
N ALA A 389 -9.22 3.72 -5.67
CA ALA A 389 -9.30 2.54 -4.80
C ALA A 389 -10.49 1.64 -5.14
N LYS A 390 -11.68 2.24 -5.39
CA LYS A 390 -12.89 1.45 -5.62
C LYS A 390 -13.10 1.04 -7.08
N ILE A 391 -12.66 1.85 -8.05
CA ILE A 391 -12.89 1.58 -9.47
C ILE A 391 -11.62 1.07 -10.16
N MET A 392 -10.55 1.89 -10.19
CA MET A 392 -9.41 1.60 -11.07
C MET A 392 -8.59 0.40 -10.59
N LEU A 393 -8.36 0.24 -9.29
CA LEU A 393 -7.60 -0.91 -8.76
C LEU A 393 -8.34 -2.21 -8.96
N THR A 394 -9.63 -2.25 -8.66
CA THR A 394 -10.46 -3.46 -8.81
C THR A 394 -10.58 -3.85 -10.28
N LEU A 395 -10.86 -2.91 -11.19
CA LEU A 395 -10.87 -3.17 -12.63
C LEU A 395 -9.48 -3.57 -13.14
N GLY A 396 -8.41 -2.96 -12.64
CA GLY A 396 -7.03 -3.30 -12.97
C GLY A 396 -6.73 -4.77 -12.65
N GLY A 397 -7.03 -5.21 -11.44
CA GLY A 397 -6.83 -6.59 -11.03
C GLY A 397 -7.71 -7.58 -11.77
N LEU A 398 -8.97 -7.24 -12.04
CA LEU A 398 -9.86 -8.03 -12.89
C LEU A 398 -9.24 -8.22 -14.29
N CYS A 399 -8.81 -7.14 -14.90
CA CYS A 399 -8.17 -7.17 -16.22
C CYS A 399 -6.85 -7.97 -16.20
N ILE A 400 -6.01 -7.86 -15.14
CA ILE A 400 -4.77 -8.65 -14.98
C ILE A 400 -5.10 -10.14 -14.95
N SER A 401 -6.11 -10.54 -14.16
CA SER A 401 -6.49 -11.95 -14.04
C SER A 401 -7.03 -12.52 -15.36
N ILE A 402 -7.89 -11.76 -16.07
CA ILE A 402 -8.42 -12.16 -17.39
C ILE A 402 -7.29 -12.18 -18.43
N PHE A 403 -6.44 -11.17 -18.47
CA PHE A 403 -5.33 -11.09 -19.41
C PHE A 403 -4.38 -12.28 -19.28
N THR A 404 -3.96 -12.61 -18.06
CA THR A 404 -3.02 -13.71 -17.80
C THR A 404 -3.71 -15.08 -17.88
N GLY A 405 -4.94 -15.19 -17.38
CA GLY A 405 -5.67 -16.45 -17.34
C GLY A 405 -6.24 -16.90 -18.68
N TRP A 406 -6.73 -15.96 -19.51
CA TRP A 406 -7.48 -16.27 -20.72
C TRP A 406 -6.83 -15.77 -22.00
N TYR A 407 -6.21 -14.59 -22.00
CA TYR A 407 -5.71 -13.97 -23.23
C TYR A 407 -4.27 -14.38 -23.58
N LEU A 408 -3.34 -14.34 -22.61
CA LEU A 408 -1.95 -14.72 -22.87
C LEU A 408 -1.79 -16.17 -23.27
N ASP A 409 -0.88 -16.43 -24.23
CA ASP A 409 -0.51 -17.80 -24.62
C ASP A 409 -0.05 -18.59 -23.39
N LYS A 410 -0.65 -19.78 -23.19
CA LYS A 410 -0.31 -20.69 -22.09
C LYS A 410 1.17 -21.05 -22.04
N LYS A 411 1.86 -21.10 -23.21
CA LYS A 411 3.31 -21.35 -23.29
C LYS A 411 4.10 -20.20 -22.66
N ILE A 412 3.68 -18.94 -22.90
CA ILE A 412 4.31 -17.76 -22.29
C ILE A 412 4.13 -17.80 -20.78
N VAL A 413 2.91 -18.06 -20.33
CA VAL A 413 2.59 -18.13 -18.89
C VAL A 413 3.39 -19.24 -18.21
N TRP A 414 3.46 -20.41 -18.83
CA TRP A 414 4.24 -21.54 -18.30
C TRP A 414 5.73 -21.22 -18.27
N SER A 415 6.29 -20.72 -19.37
CA SER A 415 7.71 -20.35 -19.49
C SER A 415 8.12 -19.35 -18.38
N GLU A 416 7.31 -18.30 -18.15
CA GLU A 416 7.61 -17.29 -17.14
C GLU A 416 7.49 -17.83 -15.71
N ILE A 417 6.44 -18.58 -15.38
CA ILE A 417 6.26 -19.10 -14.01
C ILE A 417 7.29 -20.16 -13.67
N THR A 418 7.70 -21.00 -14.64
CA THR A 418 8.64 -22.10 -14.43
C THR A 418 10.08 -21.77 -14.81
N ASN A 419 10.40 -20.54 -15.24
CA ASN A 419 11.68 -20.15 -15.82
C ASN A 419 12.11 -21.16 -16.91
N ASP A 420 11.30 -21.28 -17.96
CA ASP A 420 11.50 -22.21 -19.10
C ASP A 420 11.61 -23.69 -18.64
N GLY A 421 10.92 -24.08 -17.59
CA GLY A 421 10.90 -25.46 -17.06
C GLY A 421 12.02 -25.78 -16.07
N SER A 422 12.92 -24.84 -15.79
CA SER A 422 14.01 -25.04 -14.83
C SER A 422 13.53 -25.13 -13.38
N LEU A 423 12.34 -24.57 -13.07
CA LEU A 423 11.75 -24.60 -11.74
C LEU A 423 10.56 -25.54 -11.69
N LYS A 424 10.54 -26.41 -10.68
CA LYS A 424 9.34 -27.18 -10.33
C LYS A 424 8.38 -26.31 -9.54
N VAL A 425 7.21 -25.98 -10.12
CA VAL A 425 6.16 -25.18 -9.47
C VAL A 425 4.91 -26.05 -9.32
N PRO A 426 4.80 -26.81 -8.21
CA PRO A 426 3.68 -27.77 -8.04
C PRO A 426 2.31 -27.09 -8.03
N VAL A 427 2.25 -25.84 -7.59
CA VAL A 427 1.01 -25.03 -7.53
C VAL A 427 0.64 -24.35 -8.87
N TYR A 428 1.37 -24.58 -9.96
CA TYR A 428 1.11 -23.95 -11.26
C TYR A 428 -0.34 -24.10 -11.73
N LYS A 429 -0.88 -25.35 -11.70
CA LYS A 429 -2.26 -25.59 -12.13
C LYS A 429 -3.29 -24.85 -11.27
N LEU A 430 -3.03 -24.76 -9.97
CA LEU A 430 -3.87 -24.02 -9.03
C LEU A 430 -3.83 -22.51 -9.31
N ILE A 431 -2.65 -21.93 -9.53
CA ILE A 431 -2.50 -20.52 -9.89
C ILE A 431 -3.31 -20.19 -11.14
N ILE A 432 -3.18 -21.01 -12.20
CA ILE A 432 -3.92 -20.79 -13.44
C ILE A 432 -5.43 -20.97 -13.25
N PHE A 433 -5.86 -21.94 -12.46
CA PHE A 433 -7.28 -22.14 -12.15
C PHE A 433 -7.85 -20.92 -11.41
N ILE A 434 -7.13 -20.41 -10.43
CA ILE A 434 -7.55 -19.21 -9.68
C ILE A 434 -7.62 -18.00 -10.61
N LEU A 435 -6.60 -17.72 -11.42
CA LEU A 435 -6.58 -16.59 -12.34
C LEU A 435 -7.70 -16.66 -13.40
N ARG A 436 -8.12 -17.86 -13.79
CA ARG A 436 -9.18 -18.02 -14.78
C ARG A 436 -10.58 -17.90 -14.23
N TYR A 437 -10.82 -18.45 -13.07
CA TYR A 437 -12.19 -18.65 -12.58
C TYR A 437 -12.46 -17.92 -11.26
N ILE A 438 -11.62 -18.15 -10.25
CA ILE A 438 -11.87 -17.62 -8.90
C ILE A 438 -11.62 -16.12 -8.84
N ALA A 439 -10.47 -15.66 -9.32
CA ALA A 439 -10.12 -14.26 -9.22
C ALA A 439 -11.06 -13.32 -9.98
N PRO A 440 -11.48 -13.60 -11.24
CA PRO A 440 -12.46 -12.74 -11.91
C PRO A 440 -13.79 -12.65 -11.17
N ILE A 441 -14.29 -13.74 -10.62
CA ILE A 441 -15.55 -13.76 -9.87
C ILE A 441 -15.39 -12.97 -8.57
N ALA A 442 -14.36 -13.29 -7.78
CA ALA A 442 -14.11 -12.63 -6.50
C ALA A 442 -13.91 -11.11 -6.65
N ILE A 443 -13.10 -10.69 -7.63
CA ILE A 443 -12.85 -9.26 -7.87
C ILE A 443 -14.11 -8.55 -8.37
N SER A 444 -14.94 -9.23 -9.20
CA SER A 444 -16.21 -8.66 -9.64
C SER A 444 -17.16 -8.45 -8.45
N LEU A 445 -17.20 -9.38 -7.50
CA LEU A 445 -17.99 -9.22 -6.27
C LEU A 445 -17.49 -8.06 -5.42
N ILE A 446 -16.16 -7.96 -5.23
CA ILE A 446 -15.55 -6.80 -4.54
C ILE A 446 -15.96 -5.49 -5.24
N PHE A 447 -15.84 -5.44 -6.57
CA PHE A 447 -16.16 -4.24 -7.35
C PHE A 447 -17.62 -3.81 -7.19
N ILE A 448 -18.56 -4.76 -7.25
CA ILE A 448 -19.98 -4.49 -7.12
C ILE A 448 -20.32 -4.03 -5.68
N ASN A 449 -19.66 -4.62 -4.68
CA ASN A 449 -19.84 -4.24 -3.28
C ASN A 449 -19.27 -2.84 -2.99
N GLU A 450 -18.08 -2.52 -3.49
CA GLU A 450 -17.45 -1.19 -3.33
C GLU A 450 -18.25 -0.06 -3.99
N LEU A 451 -19.02 -0.38 -5.04
CA LEU A 451 -19.98 0.55 -5.66
C LEU A 451 -21.29 0.66 -4.89
N GLY A 452 -21.48 -0.12 -3.81
CA GLY A 452 -22.72 -0.13 -3.02
C GLY A 452 -23.93 -0.74 -3.72
N LEU A 453 -23.71 -1.51 -4.80
CA LEU A 453 -24.79 -2.13 -5.60
C LEU A 453 -25.33 -3.42 -4.95
N ILE A 454 -24.53 -4.06 -4.10
CA ILE A 454 -24.93 -5.22 -3.28
C ILE A 454 -24.48 -4.93 -1.84
N LYS A 455 -25.38 -5.19 -0.87
CA LYS A 455 -25.07 -5.31 0.56
C LYS A 455 -25.34 -6.77 0.92
N LEU A 456 -24.28 -7.52 1.21
CA LEU A 456 -24.34 -8.91 1.65
C LEU A 456 -24.37 -9.00 3.18
#